data_1d95eaaaa56637feaddd411d2a065076
#
_entry.id   1d95eaaaa56637feaddd411d2a065076
#
_cell.length_a   1.000
_cell.length_b   1.000
_cell.length_c   1.000
_cell.angle_alpha   90.00
_cell.angle_beta   90.00
_cell.angle_gamma   90.00
#
_symmetry.space_group_name_H-M   'P 1'
#
loop_
_entity.id
_entity.type
_entity.pdbx_description
1 polymer ?
#
loop_
_entity_poly.entity_id
_entity_poly.type
_entity_poly.pdbx_seq_one_letter_code
_entity_poly.pdbx_strand_id
1 'polypeptide(L)'
;MNQIYEIVWARTAENDLNEIIDYIAINSPANALKIFQKIKIKASSLYNMPERCRIVTELKDQGIMQYRELIVPPWRIMFRIAEMKVYVLSVLDSRRNIEDILLKRLVDMK
;
A
#
# COMPACT_ATOMS: atom_id res chain seq x y z
N MET A 1 -23.56 10.57 -8.05
CA MET A 1 -23.53 9.15 -7.65
C MET A 1 -22.16 8.77 -7.15
N ASN A 2 -22.11 8.08 -6.03
CA ASN A 2 -20.83 7.63 -5.48
C ASN A 2 -20.37 6.42 -6.26
N GLN A 3 -19.16 6.51 -6.82
CA GLN A 3 -18.52 5.36 -7.44
C GLN A 3 -17.88 4.51 -6.34
N ILE A 4 -18.09 3.21 -6.43
CA ILE A 4 -17.52 2.26 -5.48
C ILE A 4 -16.46 1.44 -6.20
N TYR A 5 -15.26 1.48 -5.66
CA TYR A 5 -14.11 0.77 -6.22
C TYR A 5 -13.94 -0.57 -5.51
N GLU A 6 -13.62 -1.59 -6.28
CA GLU A 6 -13.23 -2.88 -5.73
C GLU A 6 -11.77 -2.82 -5.28
N ILE A 7 -11.47 -3.36 -4.10
CA ILE A 7 -10.09 -3.38 -3.59
C ILE A 7 -9.48 -4.74 -3.91
N VAL A 8 -8.38 -4.74 -4.63
CA VAL A 8 -7.66 -5.95 -5.02
C VAL A 8 -6.25 -5.88 -4.45
N TRP A 9 -5.88 -6.87 -3.64
CA TRP A 9 -4.54 -6.97 -3.07
C TRP A 9 -3.64 -7.77 -3.99
N ALA A 10 -2.57 -7.15 -4.47
CA ALA A 10 -1.53 -7.85 -5.21
C ALA A 10 -0.76 -8.76 -4.25
N ARG A 11 -0.20 -9.85 -4.77
CA ARG A 11 0.57 -10.79 -3.95
C ARG A 11 1.74 -10.12 -3.23
N THR A 12 2.44 -9.22 -3.91
CA THR A 12 3.55 -8.48 -3.30
C THR A 12 3.10 -7.68 -2.07
N ALA A 13 1.92 -7.04 -2.16
CA ALA A 13 1.38 -6.28 -1.04
C ALA A 13 0.99 -7.21 0.12
N GLU A 14 0.41 -8.36 -0.19
CA GLU A 14 0.08 -9.35 0.84
C GLU A 14 1.33 -9.85 1.53
N ASN A 15 2.38 -10.14 0.76
CA ASN A 15 3.66 -10.57 1.31
C ASN A 15 4.29 -9.49 2.18
N ASP A 16 4.23 -8.22 1.74
CA ASP A 16 4.72 -7.09 2.53
C ASP A 16 4.02 -7.03 3.88
N LEU A 17 2.70 -7.14 3.88
CA LEU A 17 1.91 -7.08 5.11
C LEU A 17 2.25 -8.25 6.01
N ASN A 18 2.35 -9.45 5.47
CA ASN A 18 2.69 -10.64 6.25
C ASN A 18 4.06 -10.51 6.91
N GLU A 19 5.05 -9.97 6.21
CA GLU A 19 6.38 -9.75 6.78
C GLU A 19 6.34 -8.76 7.93
N ILE A 20 5.59 -7.67 7.79
CA ILE A 20 5.41 -6.68 8.85
C ILE A 20 4.78 -7.33 10.08
N ILE A 21 3.72 -8.11 9.86
CA ILE A 21 2.98 -8.75 10.94
C ILE A 21 3.83 -9.80 11.65
N ASP A 22 4.55 -10.64 10.90
CA ASP A 22 5.41 -11.65 11.46
C ASP A 22 6.49 -11.03 12.35
N TYR A 23 7.07 -9.93 11.91
CA TYR A 23 8.09 -9.22 12.68
C TYR A 23 7.53 -8.68 14.01
N ILE A 24 6.35 -8.06 13.98
CA ILE A 24 5.71 -7.53 15.17
C ILE A 24 5.30 -8.66 16.11
N ALA A 25 4.84 -9.78 15.56
CA ALA A 25 4.36 -10.92 16.36
C ALA A 25 5.46 -11.57 17.19
N ILE A 26 6.72 -11.42 16.80
CA ILE A 26 7.84 -11.93 17.60
C ILE A 26 7.76 -11.42 19.05
N ASN A 27 7.43 -10.15 19.22
CA ASN A 27 7.36 -9.53 20.55
C ASN A 27 5.94 -9.43 21.10
N SER A 28 4.94 -9.30 20.23
CA SER A 28 3.56 -9.11 20.69
C SER A 28 2.56 -9.60 19.63
N PRO A 29 2.10 -10.86 19.72
CA PRO A 29 1.07 -11.36 18.82
C PRO A 29 -0.21 -10.52 18.85
N ALA A 30 -0.62 -10.04 20.02
CA ALA A 30 -1.83 -9.22 20.14
C ALA A 30 -1.68 -7.90 19.38
N ASN A 31 -0.50 -7.26 19.48
CA ASN A 31 -0.25 -6.03 18.74
C ASN A 31 -0.20 -6.27 17.23
N ALA A 32 0.41 -7.40 16.83
CA ALA A 32 0.46 -7.78 15.43
C ALA A 32 -0.95 -7.88 14.83
N LEU A 33 -1.88 -8.51 15.55
CA LEU A 33 -3.26 -8.64 15.11
C LEU A 33 -3.92 -7.27 14.95
N LYS A 34 -3.72 -6.37 15.90
CA LYS A 34 -4.27 -5.01 15.85
C LYS A 34 -3.75 -4.25 14.63
N ILE A 35 -2.45 -4.35 14.35
CA ILE A 35 -1.84 -3.68 13.20
C ILE A 35 -2.37 -4.26 11.89
N PHE A 36 -2.48 -5.60 11.80
CA PHE A 36 -3.04 -6.26 10.63
C PHE A 36 -4.44 -5.73 10.32
N GLN A 37 -5.31 -5.71 11.34
CA GLN A 37 -6.68 -5.23 11.18
C GLN A 37 -6.71 -3.75 10.79
N LYS A 38 -5.87 -2.93 11.41
CA LYS A 38 -5.79 -1.50 11.11
C LYS A 38 -5.44 -1.24 9.66
N ILE A 39 -4.41 -1.92 9.15
CA ILE A 39 -3.99 -1.75 7.76
C ILE A 39 -5.08 -2.23 6.80
N LYS A 40 -5.68 -3.39 7.07
CA LYS A 40 -6.75 -3.92 6.22
C LYS A 40 -7.97 -3.00 6.19
N ILE A 41 -8.37 -2.47 7.33
CA ILE A 41 -9.52 -1.56 7.42
C ILE A 41 -9.22 -0.27 6.66
N LYS A 42 -8.02 0.29 6.83
CA LYS A 42 -7.64 1.52 6.12
C LYS A 42 -7.59 1.31 4.62
N ALA A 43 -7.03 0.19 4.16
CA ALA A 43 -7.02 -0.13 2.73
C ALA A 43 -8.44 -0.28 2.19
N SER A 44 -9.33 -0.90 2.96
CA SER A 44 -10.73 -1.07 2.55
C SER A 44 -11.43 0.28 2.37
N SER A 45 -11.01 1.33 3.07
CA SER A 45 -11.61 2.66 2.93
C SER A 45 -11.39 3.27 1.55
N LEU A 46 -10.48 2.70 0.76
CA LEU A 46 -10.19 3.19 -0.59
C LEU A 46 -11.31 2.87 -1.59
N TYR A 47 -12.34 2.14 -1.17
CA TYR A 47 -13.51 1.92 -2.04
C TYR A 47 -14.20 3.21 -2.42
N ASN A 48 -14.00 4.26 -1.64
CA ASN A 48 -14.65 5.56 -1.82
C ASN A 48 -13.59 6.64 -2.01
N MET A 49 -13.62 7.27 -3.18
CA MET A 49 -12.77 8.42 -3.52
C MET A 49 -11.27 8.18 -3.33
N PRO A 50 -10.72 7.09 -3.91
CA PRO A 50 -9.27 6.81 -3.75
C PRO A 50 -8.37 7.87 -4.40
N GLU A 51 -8.88 8.61 -5.39
CA GLU A 51 -8.12 9.67 -6.05
C GLU A 51 -7.83 10.86 -5.15
N ARG A 52 -8.40 10.91 -3.94
CA ARG A 52 -8.08 11.94 -2.94
C ARG A 52 -6.72 11.71 -2.30
N CYS A 53 -6.18 10.50 -2.39
CA CYS A 53 -4.88 10.19 -1.85
C CYS A 53 -3.78 10.82 -2.72
N ARG A 54 -2.65 11.15 -2.10
CA ARG A 54 -1.57 11.81 -2.81
C ARG A 54 -0.85 10.84 -3.74
N ILE A 55 -0.22 11.40 -4.76
CA ILE A 55 0.65 10.63 -5.66
C ILE A 55 1.95 10.32 -4.92
N VAL A 56 2.48 9.11 -5.13
CA VAL A 56 3.74 8.68 -4.51
C VAL A 56 4.87 9.60 -5.02
N THR A 57 5.44 10.39 -4.10
CA THR A 57 6.39 11.44 -4.45
C THR A 57 7.65 10.90 -5.12
N GLU A 58 8.19 9.78 -4.60
CA GLU A 58 9.40 9.16 -5.13
C GLU A 58 9.25 8.74 -6.60
N LEU A 59 8.05 8.30 -6.98
CA LEU A 59 7.78 7.92 -8.37
C LEU A 59 7.42 9.13 -9.22
N LYS A 60 6.72 10.10 -8.64
CA LYS A 60 6.38 11.34 -9.32
C LYS A 60 7.64 12.07 -9.79
N ASP A 61 8.67 12.09 -8.95
CA ASP A 61 9.95 12.72 -9.29
C ASP A 61 10.66 12.05 -10.47
N GLN A 62 10.28 10.79 -10.76
CA GLN A 62 10.77 10.04 -11.91
C GLN A 62 9.81 10.11 -13.11
N GLY A 63 8.78 10.96 -13.04
CA GLY A 63 7.80 11.09 -14.11
C GLY A 63 6.73 9.99 -14.10
N ILE A 64 6.63 9.21 -13.03
CA ILE A 64 5.66 8.10 -12.91
C ILE A 64 4.52 8.58 -12.00
N MET A 65 3.36 8.83 -12.59
CA MET A 65 2.26 9.55 -11.92
C MET A 65 1.08 8.68 -11.54
N GLN A 66 1.04 7.40 -11.94
CA GLN A 66 -0.15 6.56 -11.78
C GLN A 66 -0.27 5.89 -10.42
N TYR A 67 0.68 6.09 -9.51
CA TYR A 67 0.66 5.44 -8.21
C TYR A 67 0.36 6.44 -7.11
N ARG A 68 -0.55 6.06 -6.21
CA ARG A 68 -0.95 6.85 -5.06
C ARG A 68 -0.67 6.10 -3.78
N GLU A 69 -0.77 6.77 -2.64
CA GLU A 69 -0.51 6.14 -1.35
C GLU A 69 -1.46 6.65 -0.27
N LEU A 70 -1.77 5.72 0.63
CA LEU A 70 -2.51 6.01 1.86
C LEU A 70 -1.54 5.81 3.02
N ILE A 71 -1.41 6.82 3.87
CA ILE A 71 -0.46 6.78 4.98
C ILE A 71 -1.14 6.21 6.22
N VAL A 72 -0.55 5.15 6.77
CA VAL A 72 -0.94 4.55 8.04
C VAL A 72 0.35 4.45 8.86
N PRO A 73 0.76 5.54 9.55
CA PRO A 73 2.10 5.63 10.11
C PRO A 73 2.47 4.43 10.97
N PRO A 74 3.68 3.87 10.84
CA PRO A 74 4.78 4.32 9.97
C PRO A 74 4.74 3.70 8.57
N TRP A 75 3.62 3.09 8.17
CA TRP A 75 3.52 2.40 6.89
C TRP A 75 2.85 3.24 5.83
N ARG A 76 3.22 2.96 4.57
CA ARG A 76 2.63 3.57 3.38
C ARG A 76 2.01 2.45 2.56
N ILE A 77 0.72 2.58 2.27
CA ILE A 77 -0.02 1.63 1.43
C ILE A 77 -0.06 2.22 0.03
N MET A 78 0.63 1.61 -0.91
CA MET A 78 0.74 2.12 -2.27
C MET A 78 -0.19 1.36 -3.20
N PHE A 79 -0.90 2.11 -4.05
CA PHE A 79 -1.92 1.53 -4.90
C PHE A 79 -2.00 2.24 -6.23
N ARG A 80 -2.67 1.60 -7.19
CA ARG A 80 -3.00 2.14 -8.49
C ARG A 80 -4.49 1.98 -8.73
N ILE A 81 -5.10 2.97 -9.38
CA ILE A 81 -6.52 2.93 -9.72
C ILE A 81 -6.64 2.59 -11.21
N ALA A 82 -7.44 1.59 -11.55
CA ALA A 82 -7.71 1.23 -12.93
C ALA A 82 -9.06 0.51 -13.02
N GLU A 83 -9.90 0.91 -13.97
CA GLU A 83 -11.15 0.21 -14.29
C GLU A 83 -12.05 -0.02 -13.08
N MET A 84 -12.23 1.00 -12.25
CA MET A 84 -13.04 0.93 -11.02
C MET A 84 -12.49 -0.04 -9.99
N LYS A 85 -11.18 -0.31 -10.04
CA LYS A 85 -10.49 -1.14 -9.05
C LYS A 85 -9.33 -0.38 -8.47
N VAL A 86 -9.08 -0.63 -7.18
CA VAL A 86 -7.89 -0.15 -6.48
C VAL A 86 -6.99 -1.36 -6.27
N TYR A 87 -5.84 -1.35 -6.94
CA TYR A 87 -4.86 -2.41 -6.81
C TYR A 87 -3.85 -2.01 -5.76
N VAL A 88 -3.90 -2.65 -4.59
CA VAL A 88 -2.92 -2.44 -3.53
C VAL A 88 -1.65 -3.20 -3.91
N LEU A 89 -0.56 -2.48 -4.13
CA LEU A 89 0.64 -3.02 -4.74
C LEU A 89 1.78 -3.22 -3.75
N SER A 90 1.87 -2.38 -2.73
CA SER A 90 2.96 -2.45 -1.75
C SER A 90 2.52 -1.89 -0.42
N VAL A 91 3.06 -2.45 0.67
CA VAL A 91 2.92 -1.89 2.02
C VAL A 91 4.33 -1.78 2.58
N LEU A 92 4.83 -0.56 2.71
CA LEU A 92 6.22 -0.31 3.06
C LEU A 92 6.34 0.61 4.26
N ASP A 93 7.33 0.31 5.10
CA ASP A 93 7.70 1.19 6.21
C ASP A 93 8.35 2.44 5.63
N SER A 94 7.84 3.62 6.01
CA SER A 94 8.31 4.89 5.46
C SER A 94 9.77 5.23 5.80
N ARG A 95 10.38 4.47 6.73
CA ARG A 95 11.78 4.67 7.11
C ARG A 95 12.76 3.96 6.18
N ARG A 96 12.26 3.06 5.30
CA ARG A 96 13.09 2.35 4.33
C ARG A 96 13.39 3.24 3.14
N ASN A 97 14.35 2.83 2.31
CA ASN A 97 14.65 3.51 1.05
C ASN A 97 13.56 3.19 0.03
N ILE A 98 12.49 3.97 0.07
CA ILE A 98 11.28 3.73 -0.71
C ILE A 98 11.56 3.83 -2.20
N GLU A 99 12.33 4.83 -2.62
CA GLU A 99 12.63 5.04 -4.04
C GLU A 99 13.28 3.80 -4.65
N ASP A 100 14.33 3.28 -4.02
CA ASP A 100 15.04 2.11 -4.55
C ASP A 100 14.14 0.88 -4.60
N ILE A 101 13.34 0.66 -3.55
CA ILE A 101 12.44 -0.49 -3.49
C ILE A 101 11.42 -0.41 -4.62
N LEU A 102 10.79 0.74 -4.80
CA LEU A 102 9.74 0.90 -5.80
C LEU A 102 10.29 0.81 -7.22
N LEU A 103 11.43 1.45 -7.49
CA LEU A 103 12.02 1.39 -8.82
C LEU A 103 12.42 -0.05 -9.17
N LYS A 104 13.00 -0.77 -8.21
CA LYS A 104 13.34 -2.17 -8.42
C LYS A 104 12.11 -3.01 -8.73
N ARG A 105 11.01 -2.82 -7.97
CA ARG A 105 9.77 -3.57 -8.19
C ARG A 105 9.18 -3.27 -9.56
N LEU A 106 9.23 -2.03 -10.03
CA LEU A 106 8.72 -1.69 -11.36
C LEU A 106 9.54 -2.36 -12.46
N VAL A 107 10.86 -2.45 -12.31
CA VAL A 107 11.72 -3.14 -13.27
C VAL A 107 11.41 -4.63 -13.28
N ASP A 108 11.23 -5.26 -12.10
CA ASP A 108 11.00 -6.69 -11.97
C ASP A 108 9.60 -7.11 -12.45
N MET A 109 8.69 -6.18 -12.63
CA MET A 109 7.31 -6.45 -13.07
C MET A 109 7.15 -6.62 -14.57
N LYS A 110 8.21 -6.58 -15.33
CA LYS A 110 8.15 -6.73 -16.79
C LYS A 110 7.98 -8.18 -17.23
#